data_f24ded2edcb847762cbcec83451902aa
#
_entry.id   f24ded2edcb847762cbcec83451902aa
#
_cell.length_a   1.000
_cell.length_b   1.000
_cell.length_c   1.000
_cell.angle_alpha   90.00
_cell.angle_beta   90.00
_cell.angle_gamma   90.00
#
_symmetry.space_group_name_H-M   'P 1'
#
loop_
_entity.id
_entity.type
_entity.pdbx_description
1 polymer ?
#
loop_
_entity_poly.entity_id
_entity_poly.type
_entity_poly.pdbx_seq_one_letter_code
_entity_poly.pdbx_strand_id
1 'polypeptide(L)'
;MTPKETAPQPAYENPLMPNAKLRQMYAAMLRSRMLAARIVSAGGSPPQPKRSASTLGLEACLVAPTIDLTAEDLVLDTFQGGALDFLRGRSVEQVLNPTRHSRATGTHANAGTATGISAPPTGPERLWTAIGAAAALKATATRTAEKDGTVLVCYMRPEDAQPAVWTRALAYVSLHKLPLLIVVLAARKPRGSRTGQMATLAIRNRIPGMPVDQDDAVALYRVAQEAIGHARIGGGGALIECVRYVVEGTKLTRSDAITTLADYMLHRNVADKRWMESEAKSFAKRIGLQLVR
;
A
#
# COMPACT_ATOMS: atom_id res chain seq x y z
N MET A 1 6.25 18.18 -52.41
CA MET A 1 6.97 18.21 -51.13
C MET A 1 6.26 17.22 -50.20
N THR A 2 6.84 16.04 -50.06
CA THR A 2 6.35 14.99 -49.14
C THR A 2 6.74 15.36 -47.69
N PRO A 3 5.84 15.22 -46.70
CA PRO A 3 6.19 15.48 -45.32
C PRO A 3 7.26 14.47 -44.88
N LYS A 4 8.38 14.96 -44.34
CA LYS A 4 9.38 14.14 -43.69
C LYS A 4 8.71 13.41 -42.50
N GLU A 5 8.60 12.12 -42.59
CA GLU A 5 8.31 11.25 -41.46
C GLU A 5 9.36 11.51 -40.37
N THR A 6 8.94 12.19 -39.33
CA THR A 6 9.78 12.37 -38.12
C THR A 6 9.95 11.01 -37.49
N ALA A 7 11.18 10.50 -37.45
CA ALA A 7 11.50 9.28 -36.73
C ALA A 7 10.92 9.35 -35.30
N PRO A 8 10.32 8.26 -34.79
CA PRO A 8 9.75 8.25 -33.45
C PRO A 8 10.87 8.59 -32.46
N GLN A 9 10.69 9.68 -31.72
CA GLN A 9 11.60 10.01 -30.64
C GLN A 9 11.65 8.81 -29.66
N PRO A 10 12.85 8.41 -29.21
CA PRO A 10 12.96 7.35 -28.23
C PRO A 10 12.08 7.68 -27.03
N ALA A 11 11.18 6.77 -26.69
CA ALA A 11 10.26 6.97 -25.57
C ALA A 11 11.09 7.24 -24.32
N TYR A 12 11.02 8.46 -23.78
CA TYR A 12 11.73 8.83 -22.57
C TYR A 12 11.23 7.95 -21.42
N GLU A 13 12.09 7.10 -20.93
CA GLU A 13 11.82 6.28 -19.76
C GLU A 13 12.33 7.00 -18.50
N ASN A 14 11.43 7.18 -17.53
CA ASN A 14 11.80 7.79 -16.26
C ASN A 14 12.65 6.78 -15.45
N PRO A 15 13.93 7.06 -15.16
CA PRO A 15 14.79 6.13 -14.44
C PRO A 15 14.29 5.83 -13.03
N LEU A 16 13.52 6.72 -12.40
CA LEU A 16 12.94 6.52 -11.07
C LEU A 16 11.63 5.71 -11.12
N MET A 17 11.06 5.50 -12.31
CA MET A 17 9.83 4.75 -12.51
C MET A 17 9.86 4.10 -13.89
N PRO A 18 10.56 2.96 -14.05
CA PRO A 18 10.64 2.24 -15.32
C PRO A 18 9.27 1.83 -15.85
N ASN A 19 9.12 1.76 -17.16
CA ASN A 19 7.85 1.35 -17.80
C ASN A 19 7.38 -0.04 -17.33
N ALA A 20 8.30 -0.96 -17.07
CA ALA A 20 7.99 -2.27 -16.50
C ALA A 20 7.35 -2.15 -15.10
N LYS A 21 7.84 -1.21 -14.28
CA LYS A 21 7.30 -0.97 -12.93
C LYS A 21 5.89 -0.37 -13.00
N LEU A 22 5.63 0.55 -13.91
CA LEU A 22 4.29 1.11 -14.13
C LEU A 22 3.28 0.00 -14.49
N ARG A 23 3.65 -0.89 -15.42
CA ARG A 23 2.81 -2.05 -15.78
C ARG A 23 2.59 -2.99 -14.59
N GLN A 24 3.64 -3.25 -13.81
CA GLN A 24 3.54 -4.10 -12.60
C GLN A 24 2.60 -3.48 -11.57
N MET A 25 2.71 -2.19 -11.31
CA MET A 25 1.84 -1.47 -10.38
C MET A 25 0.38 -1.48 -10.84
N TYR A 26 0.13 -1.17 -12.11
CA TYR A 26 -1.22 -1.22 -12.69
C TYR A 26 -1.84 -2.61 -12.52
N ALA A 27 -1.12 -3.65 -12.92
CA ALA A 27 -1.59 -5.03 -12.79
C ALA A 27 -1.85 -5.41 -11.32
N ALA A 28 -0.99 -5.01 -10.39
CA ALA A 28 -1.16 -5.27 -8.96
C ALA A 28 -2.39 -4.57 -8.38
N MET A 29 -2.60 -3.29 -8.73
CA MET A 29 -3.77 -2.51 -8.30
C MET A 29 -5.08 -3.11 -8.85
N LEU A 30 -5.10 -3.42 -10.15
CA LEU A 30 -6.26 -4.04 -10.81
C LEU A 30 -6.62 -5.38 -10.18
N ARG A 31 -5.63 -6.25 -9.98
CA ARG A 31 -5.80 -7.58 -9.36
C ARG A 31 -6.28 -7.48 -7.91
N SER A 32 -5.76 -6.54 -7.14
CA SER A 32 -6.18 -6.28 -5.75
C SER A 32 -7.65 -5.86 -5.70
N ARG A 33 -8.10 -4.97 -6.60
CA ARG A 33 -9.50 -4.56 -6.73
C ARG A 33 -10.42 -5.71 -7.10
N MET A 34 -10.04 -6.47 -8.12
CA MET A 34 -10.83 -7.62 -8.59
C MET A 34 -10.96 -8.69 -7.50
N LEU A 35 -9.88 -8.95 -6.75
CA LEU A 35 -9.89 -9.88 -5.64
C LEU A 35 -10.83 -9.40 -4.51
N ALA A 36 -10.75 -8.12 -4.14
CA ALA A 36 -11.64 -7.52 -3.14
C ALA A 36 -13.12 -7.62 -3.57
N ALA A 37 -13.42 -7.33 -4.85
CA ALA A 37 -14.77 -7.48 -5.41
C ALA A 37 -15.25 -8.94 -5.36
N ARG A 38 -14.36 -9.90 -5.67
CA ARG A 38 -14.69 -11.34 -5.63
C ARG A 38 -14.98 -11.83 -4.21
N ILE A 39 -14.23 -11.36 -3.22
CA ILE A 39 -14.46 -11.70 -1.82
C ILE A 39 -15.85 -11.20 -1.37
N VAL A 40 -16.21 -9.97 -1.73
CA VAL A 40 -17.53 -9.42 -1.42
C VAL A 40 -18.66 -10.20 -2.11
N SER A 41 -18.49 -10.56 -3.40
CA SER A 41 -19.51 -11.27 -4.18
C SER A 41 -19.70 -12.74 -3.77
N ALA A 42 -18.69 -13.36 -3.16
CA ALA A 42 -18.79 -14.77 -2.73
C ALA A 42 -19.67 -14.98 -1.50
N GLY A 43 -20.36 -13.95 -1.01
CA GLY A 43 -21.21 -14.05 0.17
C GLY A 43 -20.46 -14.40 1.45
N GLY A 44 -19.15 -14.37 1.38
CA GLY A 44 -18.28 -14.47 2.52
C GLY A 44 -18.39 -13.19 3.34
N SER A 45 -19.52 -13.01 4.05
CA SER A 45 -19.45 -12.18 5.24
C SER A 45 -18.36 -12.79 6.08
N PRO A 46 -17.24 -12.11 6.31
CA PRO A 46 -16.35 -12.55 7.37
C PRO A 46 -17.22 -12.66 8.62
N PRO A 47 -17.09 -13.71 9.42
CA PRO A 47 -17.77 -13.74 10.72
C PRO A 47 -17.07 -12.69 11.56
N GLN A 48 -17.43 -11.46 11.40
CA GLN A 48 -17.11 -10.41 12.35
C GLN A 48 -17.49 -9.00 11.89
N PRO A 49 -17.58 -8.12 12.86
CA PRO A 49 -18.57 -7.07 12.91
C PRO A 49 -18.20 -5.93 11.99
N LYS A 50 -19.22 -5.30 11.37
CA LYS A 50 -19.40 -3.91 10.89
C LYS A 50 -18.18 -2.99 10.55
N ARG A 51 -16.94 -3.50 10.53
CA ARG A 51 -15.69 -2.76 10.37
C ARG A 51 -14.72 -3.35 9.35
N SER A 52 -15.18 -4.24 8.48
CA SER A 52 -14.36 -4.68 7.35
C SER A 52 -13.94 -3.45 6.54
N ALA A 53 -12.73 -2.98 6.70
CA ALA A 53 -12.23 -1.86 5.94
C ALA A 53 -12.11 -2.33 4.49
N SER A 54 -13.05 -1.92 3.66
CA SER A 54 -12.95 -2.13 2.21
C SER A 54 -11.63 -1.55 1.71
N THR A 55 -10.91 -2.31 0.92
CA THR A 55 -9.70 -1.87 0.23
C THR A 55 -10.00 -1.15 -1.07
N LEU A 56 -11.28 -1.09 -1.46
CA LEU A 56 -11.71 -0.43 -2.69
C LEU A 56 -11.45 1.08 -2.64
N GLY A 57 -10.75 1.58 -3.64
CA GLY A 57 -10.31 2.96 -3.75
C GLY A 57 -9.06 3.29 -2.93
N LEU A 58 -8.36 2.28 -2.40
CA LEU A 58 -7.09 2.42 -1.68
C LEU A 58 -5.95 1.67 -2.38
N GLU A 59 -6.17 1.19 -3.60
CA GLU A 59 -5.24 0.28 -4.28
C GLU A 59 -3.85 0.90 -4.44
N ALA A 60 -3.76 2.18 -4.79
CA ALA A 60 -2.47 2.85 -4.89
C ALA A 60 -1.77 2.97 -3.52
N CYS A 61 -2.53 3.33 -2.47
CA CYS A 61 -1.99 3.42 -1.11
C CYS A 61 -1.47 2.07 -0.60
N LEU A 62 -2.06 0.95 -1.05
CA LEU A 62 -1.64 -0.39 -0.64
C LEU A 62 -0.48 -0.92 -1.48
N VAL A 63 -0.57 -0.77 -2.80
CA VAL A 63 0.40 -1.34 -3.74
C VAL A 63 1.72 -0.59 -3.70
N ALA A 64 1.69 0.74 -3.73
CA ALA A 64 2.89 1.54 -3.86
C ALA A 64 3.93 1.31 -2.74
N PRO A 65 3.55 1.25 -1.45
CA PRO A 65 4.51 0.97 -0.38
C PRO A 65 4.93 -0.50 -0.26
N THR A 66 4.21 -1.44 -0.91
CA THR A 66 4.43 -2.88 -0.66
C THR A 66 5.00 -3.66 -1.84
N ILE A 67 4.94 -3.09 -3.05
CA ILE A 67 5.26 -3.84 -4.28
C ILE A 67 6.72 -4.30 -4.37
N ASP A 68 7.64 -3.59 -3.70
CA ASP A 68 9.08 -3.90 -3.70
C ASP A 68 9.59 -4.31 -2.32
N LEU A 69 8.70 -4.64 -1.40
CA LEU A 69 9.10 -5.21 -0.13
C LEU A 69 9.68 -6.62 -0.34
N THR A 70 10.75 -6.90 0.37
CA THR A 70 11.39 -8.23 0.38
C THR A 70 10.59 -9.23 1.23
N ALA A 71 10.93 -10.49 1.20
CA ALA A 71 10.25 -11.53 1.99
C ALA A 71 10.42 -11.30 3.50
N GLU A 72 11.52 -10.69 3.91
CA GLU A 72 11.88 -10.41 5.32
C GLU A 72 11.17 -9.18 5.88
N ASP A 73 10.73 -8.26 5.00
CA ASP A 73 10.02 -7.07 5.42
C ASP A 73 8.66 -7.41 6.04
N LEU A 74 8.26 -6.64 7.03
CA LEU A 74 7.02 -6.87 7.74
C LEU A 74 5.93 -5.89 7.28
N VAL A 75 4.70 -6.36 7.27
CA VAL A 75 3.51 -5.53 7.04
C VAL A 75 2.54 -5.74 8.19
N LEU A 76 2.05 -4.64 8.74
CA LEU A 76 0.98 -4.64 9.73
C LEU A 76 -0.19 -3.82 9.20
N ASP A 77 -1.33 -4.47 9.03
CA ASP A 77 -2.52 -3.84 8.49
C ASP A 77 -3.79 -4.29 9.23
N THR A 78 -4.89 -3.64 8.91
CA THR A 78 -6.22 -3.93 9.44
C THR A 78 -7.20 -4.36 8.36
N PHE A 79 -6.72 -4.61 7.15
CA PHE A 79 -7.55 -4.95 6.03
C PHE A 79 -7.89 -6.44 6.06
N GLN A 80 -9.12 -6.73 6.36
CA GLN A 80 -9.67 -8.06 6.17
C GLN A 80 -10.08 -8.20 4.69
N GLY A 81 -9.30 -8.89 3.91
CA GLY A 81 -9.63 -9.04 2.50
C GLY A 81 -8.50 -9.58 1.64
N GLY A 82 -7.36 -9.87 2.26
CA GLY A 82 -6.26 -10.56 1.60
C GLY A 82 -5.59 -9.82 0.45
N ALA A 83 -5.92 -8.55 0.20
CA ALA A 83 -5.26 -7.79 -0.87
C ALA A 83 -3.76 -7.64 -0.60
N LEU A 84 -3.37 -7.29 0.63
CA LEU A 84 -1.96 -7.23 1.01
C LEU A 84 -1.31 -8.61 1.09
N ASP A 85 -2.02 -9.61 1.59
CA ASP A 85 -1.56 -11.00 1.55
C ASP A 85 -1.27 -11.46 0.13
N PHE A 86 -2.16 -11.14 -0.81
CA PHE A 86 -1.97 -11.43 -2.24
C PHE A 86 -0.75 -10.69 -2.83
N LEU A 87 -0.61 -9.40 -2.52
CA LEU A 87 0.54 -8.59 -2.94
C LEU A 87 1.86 -9.13 -2.37
N ARG A 88 1.81 -9.73 -1.19
CA ARG A 88 2.94 -10.38 -0.51
C ARG A 88 3.16 -11.84 -0.93
N GLY A 89 2.47 -12.32 -1.98
CA GLY A 89 2.73 -13.60 -2.62
C GLY A 89 1.81 -14.76 -2.20
N ARG A 90 0.79 -14.53 -1.36
CA ARG A 90 -0.22 -15.57 -1.14
C ARG A 90 -0.99 -15.86 -2.43
N SER A 91 -1.30 -17.13 -2.66
CA SER A 91 -2.08 -17.52 -3.81
C SER A 91 -3.54 -17.03 -3.69
N VAL A 92 -4.21 -16.85 -4.83
CA VAL A 92 -5.64 -16.51 -4.89
C VAL A 92 -6.48 -17.48 -4.06
N GLU A 93 -6.16 -18.77 -4.12
CA GLU A 93 -6.89 -19.82 -3.38
C GLU A 93 -6.73 -19.67 -1.86
N GLN A 94 -5.51 -19.37 -1.39
CA GLN A 94 -5.24 -19.12 0.02
C GLN A 94 -5.97 -17.88 0.55
N VAL A 95 -6.09 -16.85 -0.29
CA VAL A 95 -6.80 -15.61 0.07
C VAL A 95 -8.31 -15.82 0.08
N LEU A 96 -8.85 -16.56 -0.89
CA LEU A 96 -10.29 -16.82 -0.97
C LEU A 96 -10.78 -17.83 0.07
N ASN A 97 -9.93 -18.75 0.54
CA ASN A 97 -10.29 -19.81 1.48
C ASN A 97 -9.37 -19.83 2.73
N PRO A 98 -9.32 -18.76 3.52
CA PRO A 98 -8.38 -18.65 4.64
C PRO A 98 -8.57 -19.74 5.71
N THR A 99 -9.80 -20.20 5.94
CA THR A 99 -10.12 -21.23 6.94
C THR A 99 -9.63 -22.63 6.58
N ARG A 100 -9.54 -22.97 5.31
CA ARG A 100 -9.00 -24.27 4.86
C ARG A 100 -7.52 -24.41 5.16
N HIS A 101 -6.76 -23.34 4.98
CA HIS A 101 -5.31 -23.34 5.17
C HIS A 101 -4.90 -23.22 6.64
N SER A 102 -5.65 -22.47 7.45
CA SER A 102 -5.40 -22.36 8.91
C SER A 102 -5.63 -23.68 9.64
N ARG A 103 -6.58 -24.52 9.19
CA ARG A 103 -6.83 -25.85 9.75
C ARG A 103 -5.78 -26.90 9.36
N ALA A 104 -5.17 -26.77 8.18
CA ALA A 104 -4.21 -27.76 7.68
C ALA A 104 -2.83 -27.64 8.34
N THR A 105 -2.46 -26.46 8.85
CA THR A 105 -1.11 -26.20 9.36
C THR A 105 -1.02 -26.08 10.89
N GLY A 106 -2.14 -26.03 11.60
CA GLY A 106 -2.16 -25.97 13.10
C GLY A 106 -1.41 -24.79 13.72
N THR A 107 -0.85 -23.94 12.91
CA THR A 107 -0.08 -22.76 13.31
C THR A 107 -0.55 -21.56 12.50
N HIS A 108 -0.74 -20.41 13.15
CA HIS A 108 -0.89 -19.12 12.49
C HIS A 108 0.42 -18.66 11.81
N ALA A 109 1.38 -19.56 11.71
CA ALA A 109 2.69 -19.35 11.09
C ALA A 109 2.67 -19.87 9.66
N ASN A 110 2.51 -18.98 8.75
CA ASN A 110 3.24 -18.86 7.48
C ASN A 110 3.76 -20.13 6.81
N ALA A 111 2.96 -20.74 5.97
CA ALA A 111 3.52 -21.44 4.84
C ALA A 111 3.95 -20.39 3.80
N GLY A 112 5.22 -20.01 3.87
CA GLY A 112 5.99 -19.34 2.82
C GLY A 112 5.42 -18.02 2.28
N THR A 113 6.11 -16.95 2.54
CA THR A 113 6.21 -15.66 1.85
C THR A 113 5.47 -14.43 2.38
N ALA A 114 4.43 -14.51 3.20
CA ALA A 114 3.84 -13.27 3.74
C ALA A 114 4.17 -13.11 5.22
N THR A 115 5.19 -12.34 5.54
CA THR A 115 5.49 -11.93 6.92
C THR A 115 4.53 -10.82 7.36
N GLY A 116 3.26 -11.22 7.61
CA GLY A 116 2.27 -10.35 8.24
C GLY A 116 2.32 -10.51 9.76
N ILE A 117 2.28 -9.43 10.48
CA ILE A 117 2.05 -9.43 11.92
C ILE A 117 0.54 -9.42 12.14
N SER A 118 0.05 -10.30 13.03
CA SER A 118 -1.36 -10.26 13.40
C SER A 118 -1.70 -8.92 14.04
N ALA A 119 -2.63 -8.20 13.40
CA ALA A 119 -3.00 -6.87 13.86
C ALA A 119 -3.86 -6.94 15.13
N PRO A 120 -3.47 -6.27 16.23
CA PRO A 120 -4.32 -6.12 17.40
C PRO A 120 -5.65 -5.40 17.07
N PRO A 121 -6.70 -5.64 17.86
CA PRO A 121 -8.05 -5.13 17.59
C PRO A 121 -8.15 -3.60 17.69
N THR A 122 -7.38 -2.97 18.56
CA THR A 122 -7.45 -1.52 18.76
C THR A 122 -6.35 -0.77 18.04
N GLY A 123 -6.63 0.47 17.65
CA GLY A 123 -5.67 1.32 16.95
C GLY A 123 -4.39 1.62 17.75
N PRO A 124 -4.50 2.03 19.03
CA PRO A 124 -3.33 2.25 19.88
C PRO A 124 -2.45 1.00 20.01
N GLU A 125 -3.05 -0.16 20.24
CA GLU A 125 -2.31 -1.42 20.32
C GLU A 125 -1.58 -1.75 19.02
N ARG A 126 -2.21 -1.54 17.87
CA ARG A 126 -1.56 -1.74 16.56
C ARG A 126 -0.34 -0.85 16.39
N LEU A 127 -0.47 0.43 16.75
CA LEU A 127 0.63 1.38 16.65
C LEU A 127 1.82 0.96 17.52
N TRP A 128 1.57 0.56 18.77
CA TRP A 128 2.63 0.08 19.65
C TRP A 128 3.18 -1.28 19.27
N THR A 129 2.37 -2.18 18.69
CA THR A 129 2.85 -3.44 18.10
C THR A 129 3.79 -3.18 16.93
N ALA A 130 3.45 -2.25 16.03
CA ALA A 130 4.33 -1.86 14.94
C ALA A 130 5.67 -1.32 15.45
N ILE A 131 5.63 -0.46 16.47
CA ILE A 131 6.83 0.10 17.10
C ILE A 131 7.69 -0.99 17.75
N GLY A 132 7.08 -1.91 18.50
CA GLY A 132 7.79 -3.04 19.12
C GLY A 132 8.45 -3.96 18.10
N ALA A 133 7.72 -4.29 17.02
CA ALA A 133 8.25 -5.10 15.92
C ALA A 133 9.40 -4.39 15.19
N ALA A 134 9.27 -3.09 14.89
CA ALA A 134 10.34 -2.32 14.26
C ALA A 134 11.58 -2.20 15.17
N ALA A 135 11.40 -2.11 16.49
CA ALA A 135 12.50 -2.13 17.45
C ALA A 135 13.23 -3.49 17.44
N ALA A 136 12.47 -4.59 17.36
CA ALA A 136 13.04 -5.93 17.24
C ALA A 136 13.82 -6.12 15.94
N LEU A 137 13.30 -5.64 14.80
CA LEU A 137 14.00 -5.66 13.51
C LEU A 137 15.33 -4.91 13.60
N LYS A 138 15.32 -3.71 14.17
CA LYS A 138 16.55 -2.92 14.37
C LYS A 138 17.57 -3.64 15.24
N ALA A 139 17.14 -4.25 16.34
CA ALA A 139 18.02 -5.00 17.24
C ALA A 139 18.63 -6.24 16.55
N THR A 140 17.87 -6.89 15.65
CA THR A 140 18.36 -8.03 14.87
C THR A 140 19.39 -7.57 13.84
N ALA A 141 19.09 -6.53 13.05
CA ALA A 141 20.02 -5.99 12.05
C ALA A 141 21.35 -5.54 12.67
N THR A 142 21.32 -4.94 13.86
CA THR A 142 22.55 -4.56 14.59
C THR A 142 23.40 -5.77 14.97
N ARG A 143 22.79 -6.92 15.25
CA ARG A 143 23.50 -8.16 15.59
C ARG A 143 24.10 -8.88 14.38
N THR A 144 23.40 -8.82 13.24
CA THR A 144 23.81 -9.53 12.02
C THR A 144 24.72 -8.69 11.12
N ALA A 145 24.92 -7.42 11.43
CA ALA A 145 25.67 -6.47 10.61
C ALA A 145 25.22 -6.38 9.14
N GLU A 146 23.93 -6.60 8.90
CA GLU A 146 23.33 -6.53 7.58
C GLU A 146 23.35 -5.09 7.05
N LYS A 147 23.83 -4.94 5.81
CA LYS A 147 23.91 -3.65 5.13
C LYS A 147 22.53 -3.08 4.77
N ASP A 148 21.59 -3.96 4.39
CA ASP A 148 20.25 -3.59 3.98
C ASP A 148 19.25 -4.11 5.00
N GLY A 149 18.90 -3.25 5.95
CA GLY A 149 18.02 -3.60 7.05
C GLY A 149 16.59 -3.89 6.60
N THR A 150 15.93 -4.79 7.32
CA THR A 150 14.50 -5.08 7.19
C THR A 150 13.66 -3.90 7.66
N VAL A 151 12.55 -3.63 6.99
CA VAL A 151 11.62 -2.56 7.36
C VAL A 151 10.23 -3.11 7.70
N LEU A 152 9.49 -2.32 8.45
CA LEU A 152 8.08 -2.58 8.72
C LEU A 152 7.23 -1.48 8.11
N VAL A 153 6.19 -1.87 7.34
CA VAL A 153 5.16 -0.96 6.84
C VAL A 153 3.90 -1.15 7.67
N CYS A 154 3.42 -0.08 8.30
CA CYS A 154 2.22 -0.10 9.14
C CYS A 154 1.13 0.79 8.55
N TYR A 155 -0.05 0.22 8.31
CA TYR A 155 -1.22 0.95 7.82
C TYR A 155 -2.11 1.38 8.98
N MET A 156 -2.39 2.67 9.05
CA MET A 156 -3.18 3.29 10.10
C MET A 156 -4.15 4.32 9.52
N ARG A 157 -5.08 4.78 10.34
CA ARG A 157 -5.92 5.95 10.04
C ARG A 157 -5.74 7.00 11.16
N PRO A 158 -5.99 8.29 10.89
CA PRO A 158 -5.86 9.32 11.93
C PRO A 158 -6.69 9.02 13.19
N GLU A 159 -7.90 8.48 12.98
CA GLU A 159 -8.84 8.13 14.06
C GLU A 159 -8.51 6.86 14.83
N ASP A 160 -7.53 6.08 14.41
CA ASP A 160 -7.13 4.85 15.07
C ASP A 160 -6.49 5.10 16.45
N ALA A 161 -5.92 6.30 16.68
CA ALA A 161 -5.39 6.67 17.97
C ALA A 161 -5.63 8.17 18.27
N GLN A 162 -5.66 8.48 19.56
CA GLN A 162 -5.78 9.88 20.00
C GLN A 162 -4.49 10.68 19.68
N PRO A 163 -4.57 12.00 19.51
CA PRO A 163 -3.40 12.82 19.19
C PRO A 163 -2.22 12.67 20.16
N ALA A 164 -2.50 12.49 21.44
CA ALA A 164 -1.45 12.28 22.44
C ALA A 164 -0.72 10.93 22.25
N VAL A 165 -1.44 9.89 21.84
CA VAL A 165 -0.85 8.57 21.53
C VAL A 165 0.02 8.67 20.29
N TRP A 166 -0.48 9.32 19.22
CA TRP A 166 0.30 9.58 18.01
C TRP A 166 1.59 10.33 18.32
N THR A 167 1.52 11.42 19.09
CA THR A 167 2.70 12.22 19.45
C THR A 167 3.75 11.40 20.18
N ARG A 168 3.34 10.60 21.18
CA ARG A 168 4.27 9.73 21.93
C ARG A 168 4.89 8.65 21.04
N ALA A 169 4.08 8.02 20.19
CA ALA A 169 4.53 6.99 19.26
C ALA A 169 5.57 7.55 18.26
N LEU A 170 5.26 8.68 17.62
CA LEU A 170 6.17 9.31 16.67
C LEU A 170 7.46 9.79 17.35
N ALA A 171 7.38 10.38 18.54
CA ALA A 171 8.57 10.76 19.30
C ALA A 171 9.48 9.53 19.60
N TYR A 172 8.88 8.40 19.95
CA TYR A 172 9.63 7.17 20.21
C TYR A 172 10.28 6.62 18.93
N VAL A 173 9.56 6.58 17.81
CA VAL A 173 10.10 6.17 16.51
C VAL A 173 11.27 7.04 16.10
N SER A 174 11.16 8.36 16.27
CA SER A 174 12.23 9.33 15.99
C SER A 174 13.46 9.10 16.86
N LEU A 175 13.26 9.06 18.18
CA LEU A 175 14.34 8.91 19.16
C LEU A 175 15.17 7.64 18.89
N HIS A 176 14.50 6.56 18.59
CA HIS A 176 15.13 5.25 18.38
C HIS A 176 15.46 4.98 16.91
N LYS A 177 15.20 5.91 15.98
CA LYS A 177 15.42 5.73 14.52
C LYS A 177 14.95 4.35 14.05
N LEU A 178 13.68 4.02 14.34
CA LEU A 178 13.12 2.70 14.01
C LEU A 178 12.87 2.56 12.51
N PRO A 179 13.13 1.39 11.90
CA PRO A 179 12.87 1.14 10.47
C PRO A 179 11.37 0.91 10.22
N LEU A 180 10.57 1.98 10.39
CA LEU A 180 9.11 1.95 10.36
C LEU A 180 8.56 2.98 9.37
N LEU A 181 7.88 2.52 8.33
CA LEU A 181 7.07 3.37 7.48
C LEU A 181 5.61 3.31 7.95
N ILE A 182 5.07 4.43 8.38
CA ILE A 182 3.66 4.56 8.74
C ILE A 182 2.91 5.14 7.55
N VAL A 183 1.98 4.38 6.98
CA VAL A 183 1.08 4.83 5.91
C VAL A 183 -0.27 5.16 6.53
N VAL A 184 -0.57 6.45 6.62
CA VAL A 184 -1.83 6.94 7.17
C VAL A 184 -2.82 7.16 6.05
N LEU A 185 -3.83 6.32 6.00
CA LEU A 185 -4.91 6.40 5.03
C LEU A 185 -5.89 7.52 5.38
N ALA A 186 -6.60 8.04 4.40
CA ALA A 186 -7.61 9.05 4.62
C ALA A 186 -8.64 8.61 5.69
N ALA A 187 -9.07 9.55 6.52
CA ALA A 187 -10.08 9.31 7.54
C ALA A 187 -11.38 8.77 6.94
N ARG A 188 -12.04 7.84 7.63
CA ARG A 188 -13.33 7.27 7.16
C ARG A 188 -14.44 8.33 7.09
N LYS A 189 -14.40 9.28 8.01
CA LYS A 189 -15.32 10.41 8.06
C LYS A 189 -14.48 11.68 8.16
N PRO A 190 -14.22 12.37 7.06
CA PRO A 190 -13.47 13.61 7.10
C PRO A 190 -14.26 14.64 7.90
N ARG A 191 -13.71 15.07 9.04
CA ARG A 191 -14.20 16.19 9.83
C ARG A 191 -13.37 17.41 9.50
N GLY A 192 -13.89 18.25 8.63
CA GLY A 192 -13.22 19.49 8.23
C GLY A 192 -12.02 19.26 7.29
N SER A 193 -11.70 20.27 6.52
CA SER A 193 -10.71 20.25 5.46
C SER A 193 -9.29 20.50 5.98
N ARG A 194 -8.73 19.61 6.80
CA ARG A 194 -7.32 19.75 7.19
C ARG A 194 -6.49 18.58 6.65
N THR A 195 -6.11 18.72 5.41
CA THR A 195 -5.15 17.85 4.71
C THR A 195 -3.75 18.06 5.28
N GLY A 196 -2.98 17.02 5.47
CA GLY A 196 -1.57 17.14 5.90
C GLY A 196 -1.36 17.26 7.41
N GLN A 197 -2.38 16.98 8.24
CA GLN A 197 -2.25 17.07 9.70
C GLN A 197 -1.31 16.02 10.28
N MET A 198 -1.39 14.79 9.80
CA MET A 198 -0.55 13.71 10.29
C MET A 198 0.90 13.88 9.81
N ALA A 199 1.10 14.31 8.58
CA ALA A 199 2.41 14.68 8.07
C ALA A 199 3.04 15.83 8.88
N THR A 200 2.26 16.87 9.18
CA THR A 200 2.70 17.97 10.06
C THR A 200 3.04 17.47 11.47
N LEU A 201 2.24 16.56 12.02
CA LEU A 201 2.51 15.98 13.33
C LEU A 201 3.81 15.15 13.33
N ALA A 202 4.06 14.40 12.26
CA ALA A 202 5.31 13.67 12.09
C ALA A 202 6.52 14.60 12.05
N ILE A 203 6.46 15.67 11.26
CA ILE A 203 7.53 16.68 11.16
C ILE A 203 7.82 17.32 12.52
N ARG A 204 6.80 17.68 13.30
CA ARG A 204 6.96 18.21 14.66
C ARG A 204 7.67 17.23 15.60
N ASN A 205 7.56 15.94 15.35
CA ASN A 205 8.26 14.88 16.08
C ASN A 205 9.57 14.43 15.41
N ARG A 206 10.12 15.24 14.48
CA ARG A 206 11.38 14.99 13.78
C ARG A 206 11.38 13.71 12.95
N ILE A 207 10.22 13.36 12.40
CA ILE A 207 10.06 12.26 11.42
C ILE A 207 9.69 12.90 10.09
N PRO A 208 10.27 12.48 8.96
CA PRO A 208 9.80 12.85 7.65
C PRO A 208 8.30 12.57 7.50
N GLY A 209 7.51 13.62 7.26
CA GLY A 209 6.07 13.53 7.07
C GLY A 209 5.69 14.04 5.68
N MET A 210 5.08 13.20 4.85
CA MET A 210 4.80 13.50 3.45
C MET A 210 3.32 13.32 3.14
N PRO A 211 2.58 14.42 2.87
CA PRO A 211 1.22 14.32 2.35
C PRO A 211 1.30 13.98 0.84
N VAL A 212 0.64 12.92 0.42
CA VAL A 212 0.63 12.45 -0.98
C VAL A 212 -0.81 12.18 -1.41
N ASP A 213 -1.15 12.54 -2.65
CA ASP A 213 -2.48 12.21 -3.20
C ASP A 213 -2.68 10.69 -3.22
N GLN A 214 -3.77 10.24 -2.60
CA GLN A 214 -4.10 8.81 -2.53
C GLN A 214 -4.38 8.16 -3.89
N ASP A 215 -4.71 8.96 -4.90
CA ASP A 215 -5.05 8.51 -6.25
C ASP A 215 -3.85 8.63 -7.22
N ASP A 216 -2.70 9.21 -6.77
CA ASP A 216 -1.45 9.25 -7.53
C ASP A 216 -0.52 8.10 -7.13
N ALA A 217 -0.65 6.98 -7.85
CA ALA A 217 0.17 5.79 -7.61
C ALA A 217 1.68 6.03 -7.85
N VAL A 218 2.02 6.91 -8.80
CA VAL A 218 3.42 7.22 -9.14
C VAL A 218 4.09 8.01 -8.03
N ALA A 219 3.42 9.05 -7.53
CA ALA A 219 3.92 9.85 -6.42
C ALA A 219 4.04 9.01 -5.14
N LEU A 220 3.00 8.21 -4.83
CA LEU A 220 3.02 7.30 -3.68
C LEU A 220 4.18 6.31 -3.74
N TYR A 221 4.42 5.70 -4.89
CA TYR A 221 5.54 4.78 -5.07
C TYR A 221 6.88 5.46 -4.82
N ARG A 222 7.14 6.61 -5.47
CA ARG A 222 8.42 7.32 -5.34
C ARG A 222 8.70 7.70 -3.89
N VAL A 223 7.71 8.29 -3.22
CA VAL A 223 7.84 8.70 -1.82
C VAL A 223 8.03 7.48 -0.90
N ALA A 224 7.30 6.39 -1.16
CA ALA A 224 7.44 5.18 -0.37
C ALA A 224 8.81 4.52 -0.53
N GLN A 225 9.34 4.44 -1.77
CA GLN A 225 10.66 3.86 -2.01
C GLN A 225 11.77 4.68 -1.36
N GLU A 226 11.68 6.01 -1.40
CA GLU A 226 12.63 6.88 -0.72
C GLU A 226 12.58 6.67 0.81
N ALA A 227 11.38 6.63 1.39
CA ALA A 227 11.18 6.41 2.81
C ALA A 227 11.69 5.02 3.26
N ILE A 228 11.40 3.97 2.49
CA ILE A 228 11.86 2.60 2.75
C ILE A 228 13.39 2.54 2.64
N GLY A 229 13.98 3.10 1.59
CA GLY A 229 15.43 3.16 1.41
C GLY A 229 16.12 3.88 2.56
N HIS A 230 15.57 5.02 3.00
CA HIS A 230 16.08 5.74 4.17
C HIS A 230 16.02 4.89 5.46
N ALA A 231 14.91 4.18 5.67
CA ALA A 231 14.75 3.32 6.84
C ALA A 231 15.74 2.13 6.83
N ARG A 232 15.97 1.51 5.66
CA ARG A 232 16.90 0.37 5.50
C ARG A 232 18.34 0.70 5.90
N ILE A 233 18.81 1.89 5.54
CA ILE A 233 20.15 2.34 5.90
C ILE A 233 20.25 2.91 7.33
N GLY A 234 19.24 2.71 8.15
CA GLY A 234 19.23 3.16 9.56
C GLY A 234 18.91 4.64 9.75
N GLY A 235 18.42 5.34 8.73
CA GLY A 235 18.04 6.76 8.80
C GLY A 235 16.84 7.01 9.71
N GLY A 236 16.03 5.99 9.98
CA GLY A 236 14.86 6.07 10.86
C GLY A 236 13.53 5.93 10.11
N GLY A 237 12.43 6.14 10.84
CA GLY A 237 11.09 5.99 10.29
C GLY A 237 10.60 7.21 9.51
N ALA A 238 9.52 7.00 8.75
CA ALA A 238 8.82 8.04 7.99
C ALA A 238 7.30 7.86 8.11
N LEU A 239 6.55 8.91 7.78
CA LEU A 239 5.09 8.86 7.70
C LEU A 239 4.62 9.41 6.36
N ILE A 240 3.85 8.62 5.63
CA ILE A 240 3.11 9.05 4.43
C ILE A 240 1.66 9.26 4.83
N GLU A 241 1.12 10.44 4.61
CA GLU A 241 -0.31 10.73 4.75
C GLU A 241 -0.97 10.69 3.38
N CYS A 242 -1.77 9.65 3.14
CA CYS A 242 -2.58 9.55 1.93
C CYS A 242 -3.75 10.53 2.03
N VAL A 243 -3.71 11.57 1.23
CA VAL A 243 -4.70 12.65 1.24
C VAL A 243 -5.54 12.60 -0.03
N ARG A 244 -6.77 13.08 0.07
CA ARG A 244 -7.59 13.31 -1.11
C ARG A 244 -7.71 14.81 -1.35
N TYR A 245 -7.15 15.28 -2.43
CA TYR A 245 -7.29 16.67 -2.83
C TYR A 245 -8.66 16.88 -3.47
N VAL A 246 -9.42 17.83 -2.92
CA VAL A 246 -10.69 18.30 -3.49
C VAL A 246 -10.43 19.69 -4.03
N VAL A 247 -10.53 19.87 -5.32
CA VAL A 247 -10.47 21.20 -5.93
C VAL A 247 -11.84 21.87 -5.73
N GLU A 248 -11.87 23.00 -5.01
CA GLU A 248 -13.09 23.78 -4.82
C GLU A 248 -13.70 24.17 -6.17
N GLY A 249 -15.01 24.00 -6.30
CA GLY A 249 -15.75 24.35 -7.51
C GLY A 249 -15.84 23.26 -8.57
N THR A 250 -15.11 22.15 -8.47
CA THR A 250 -15.31 20.98 -9.33
C THR A 250 -16.29 20.01 -8.67
N LYS A 251 -17.33 19.60 -9.41
CA LYS A 251 -18.08 18.39 -9.03
C LYS A 251 -17.05 17.29 -8.85
N LEU A 252 -17.00 16.72 -7.65
CA LEU A 252 -16.17 15.56 -7.33
C LEU A 252 -16.44 14.42 -8.32
N THR A 253 -15.80 14.46 -9.47
CA THR A 253 -15.59 13.25 -10.25
C THR A 253 -14.64 12.44 -9.39
N ARG A 254 -15.16 11.33 -8.88
CA ARG A 254 -14.42 10.42 -8.00
C ARG A 254 -13.16 9.99 -8.77
N SER A 255 -12.04 10.62 -8.49
CA SER A 255 -10.76 10.19 -9.02
C SER A 255 -10.56 8.75 -8.59
N ASP A 256 -10.12 7.92 -9.51
CA ASP A 256 -9.86 6.51 -9.29
C ASP A 256 -8.41 6.20 -9.62
N ALA A 257 -7.63 5.79 -8.65
CA ALA A 257 -6.21 5.57 -8.79
C ALA A 257 -5.83 4.65 -9.96
N ILE A 258 -6.64 3.61 -10.25
CA ILE A 258 -6.39 2.71 -11.39
C ILE A 258 -6.60 3.45 -12.72
N THR A 259 -7.69 4.21 -12.81
CA THR A 259 -7.99 5.01 -14.02
C THR A 259 -6.93 6.09 -14.22
N THR A 260 -6.53 6.78 -13.16
CA THR A 260 -5.46 7.81 -13.21
C THR A 260 -4.16 7.21 -13.71
N LEU A 261 -3.75 6.05 -13.20
CA LEU A 261 -2.54 5.37 -13.66
C LEU A 261 -2.69 4.84 -15.09
N ALA A 262 -3.88 4.34 -15.47
CA ALA A 262 -4.17 3.91 -16.85
C ALA A 262 -3.99 5.07 -17.85
N ASP A 263 -4.61 6.21 -17.57
CA ASP A 263 -4.50 7.40 -18.40
C ASP A 263 -3.06 7.89 -18.52
N TYR A 264 -2.32 7.91 -17.41
CA TYR A 264 -0.89 8.23 -17.41
C TYR A 264 -0.09 7.29 -18.31
N MET A 265 -0.34 5.97 -18.24
CA MET A 265 0.35 4.98 -19.06
C MET A 265 -0.01 5.07 -20.54
N LEU A 266 -1.28 5.33 -20.87
CA LEU A 266 -1.75 5.53 -22.24
C LEU A 266 -1.11 6.78 -22.85
N HIS A 267 -1.10 7.91 -22.16
CA HIS A 267 -0.48 9.15 -22.61
C HIS A 267 1.02 9.00 -22.89
N ARG A 268 1.70 8.14 -22.14
CA ARG A 268 3.13 7.90 -22.31
C ARG A 268 3.46 6.71 -23.21
N ASN A 269 2.48 6.09 -23.82
CA ASN A 269 2.65 4.89 -24.65
C ASN A 269 3.35 3.73 -23.89
N VAL A 270 3.17 3.66 -22.57
CA VAL A 270 3.71 2.57 -21.74
C VAL A 270 2.92 1.29 -21.94
N ALA A 271 1.61 1.40 -22.12
CA ALA A 271 0.71 0.30 -22.43
C ALA A 271 -0.43 0.79 -23.31
N ASP A 272 -1.10 -0.13 -24.00
CA ASP A 272 -2.32 0.12 -24.75
C ASP A 272 -3.56 -0.46 -24.06
N LYS A 273 -4.74 -0.09 -24.54
CA LYS A 273 -6.02 -0.59 -24.00
C LYS A 273 -6.16 -2.11 -24.12
N ARG A 274 -5.59 -2.70 -25.18
CA ARG A 274 -5.66 -4.16 -25.41
C ARG A 274 -4.89 -4.91 -24.34
N TRP A 275 -3.71 -4.41 -23.97
CA TRP A 275 -2.94 -4.99 -22.86
C TRP A 275 -3.70 -4.90 -21.54
N MET A 276 -4.28 -3.74 -21.23
CA MET A 276 -5.06 -3.53 -20.00
C MET A 276 -6.27 -4.48 -19.92
N GLU A 277 -7.00 -4.64 -21.02
CA GLU A 277 -8.11 -5.58 -21.12
C GLU A 277 -7.65 -7.04 -20.99
N SER A 278 -6.52 -7.39 -21.58
CA SER A 278 -5.94 -8.74 -21.48
C SER A 278 -5.59 -9.08 -20.03
N GLU A 279 -4.97 -8.14 -19.29
CA GLU A 279 -4.67 -8.29 -17.87
C GLU A 279 -5.95 -8.52 -17.05
N ALA A 280 -7.00 -7.71 -17.28
CA ALA A 280 -8.27 -7.85 -16.60
C ALA A 280 -8.92 -9.22 -16.89
N LYS A 281 -9.01 -9.62 -18.17
CA LYS A 281 -9.62 -10.88 -18.59
C LYS A 281 -8.87 -12.11 -18.05
N SER A 282 -7.55 -12.07 -18.12
CA SER A 282 -6.69 -13.15 -17.62
C SER A 282 -6.88 -13.36 -16.11
N PHE A 283 -6.87 -12.30 -15.34
CA PHE A 283 -7.05 -12.42 -13.90
C PHE A 283 -8.48 -12.75 -13.50
N ALA A 284 -9.51 -12.20 -14.20
CA ALA A 284 -10.91 -12.56 -13.99
C ALA A 284 -11.15 -14.06 -14.12
N LYS A 285 -10.60 -14.67 -15.20
CA LYS A 285 -10.65 -16.11 -15.41
C LYS A 285 -10.03 -16.89 -14.25
N ARG A 286 -8.89 -16.41 -13.74
CA ARG A 286 -8.16 -17.05 -12.64
C ARG A 286 -8.94 -17.05 -11.32
N ILE A 287 -9.71 -16.00 -11.04
CA ILE A 287 -10.50 -15.88 -9.79
C ILE A 287 -11.96 -16.30 -9.96
N GLY A 288 -12.37 -16.78 -11.13
CA GLY A 288 -13.76 -17.15 -11.42
C GLY A 288 -14.74 -15.97 -11.35
N LEU A 289 -14.28 -14.79 -11.76
CA LEU A 289 -15.10 -13.56 -11.82
C LEU A 289 -15.63 -13.37 -13.23
N GLN A 290 -16.95 -13.18 -13.38
CA GLN A 290 -17.54 -12.75 -14.64
C GLN A 290 -17.38 -11.23 -14.75
N LEU A 291 -16.66 -10.79 -15.77
CA LEU A 291 -16.60 -9.37 -16.10
C LEU A 291 -17.93 -8.98 -16.75
N VAL A 292 -18.68 -8.10 -16.09
CA VAL A 292 -19.86 -7.45 -16.71
C VAL A 292 -19.33 -6.59 -17.85
N ARG A 293 -19.90 -6.79 -19.06
CA ARG A 293 -19.54 -6.07 -20.29
C ARG A 293 -20.03 -4.62 -20.23
#